data_92bb365b066c6683583b97708d391ec2
#
_entry.id   92bb365b066c6683583b97708d391ec2
#
_cell.length_a   1.000
_cell.length_b   1.000
_cell.length_c   1.000
_cell.angle_alpha   90.00
_cell.angle_beta   90.00
_cell.angle_gamma   90.00
#
_symmetry.space_group_name_H-M   'P 1'
#
loop_
_entity.id
_entity.type
_entity.pdbx_description
1 polymer ?
#
loop_
_entity_poly.entity_id
_entity_poly.type
_entity_poly.pdbx_seq_one_letter_code
_entity_poly.pdbx_strand_id
1 'polypeptide(L)'
;ALFATLDPTVRRAETSEGRTYTLTDTVGFVRNLPHELIEAFRSTLEEVAGADLVLHVVDAAHPDPLSQVAAVRTVLSEIPGALDVPELIVLNKTDLADAVTLAALRTGLPGAVAVSARTGEGIEELRARIEQMLPHPQVSIDVVVPYSRGDLVSRVHAEGEIDTVDYVETGTHVVARVGAALAAEIEGAAAGVTVD
;
A
#
# COMPACT_ATOMS: atom_id res chain seq x y z
N ALA A 1 -15.35 -20.11 -3.51
CA ALA A 1 -16.30 -19.70 -2.47
C ALA A 1 -16.58 -18.23 -2.67
N LEU A 2 -17.84 -17.84 -2.72
CA LEU A 2 -18.29 -16.45 -2.70
C LEU A 2 -18.03 -15.94 -1.27
N PHE A 3 -17.39 -14.75 -1.13
CA PHE A 3 -17.04 -14.14 0.16
C PHE A 3 -16.05 -14.97 0.99
N ALA A 4 -14.84 -15.18 0.46
CA ALA A 4 -13.78 -15.90 1.18
C ALA A 4 -13.22 -15.08 2.37
N THR A 5 -13.34 -13.75 2.33
CA THR A 5 -12.89 -12.83 3.37
C THR A 5 -14.08 -11.98 3.82
N LEU A 6 -14.50 -12.12 5.08
CA LEU A 6 -15.56 -11.31 5.70
C LEU A 6 -14.94 -10.23 6.60
N ASP A 7 -13.82 -10.55 7.28
CA ASP A 7 -13.03 -9.61 8.08
C ASP A 7 -11.74 -9.25 7.34
N PRO A 8 -11.33 -7.97 7.32
CA PRO A 8 -10.10 -7.56 6.67
C PRO A 8 -8.90 -8.33 7.23
N THR A 9 -8.10 -8.92 6.36
CA THR A 9 -6.87 -9.59 6.76
C THR A 9 -5.69 -8.67 6.47
N VAL A 10 -5.01 -8.20 7.52
CA VAL A 10 -3.83 -7.34 7.41
C VAL A 10 -2.56 -8.19 7.46
N ARG A 11 -1.67 -8.01 6.49
CA ARG A 11 -0.36 -8.64 6.42
C ARG A 11 0.73 -7.60 6.28
N ARG A 12 1.86 -7.82 6.95
CA ARG A 12 3.06 -6.99 6.77
C ARG A 12 3.88 -7.51 5.61
N ALA A 13 4.44 -6.59 4.85
CA ALA A 13 5.44 -6.83 3.83
C ALA A 13 6.55 -5.79 3.95
N GLU A 14 7.69 -6.03 3.32
CA GLU A 14 8.85 -5.15 3.33
C GLU A 14 9.23 -4.81 1.89
N THR A 15 9.65 -3.56 1.68
CA THR A 15 10.27 -3.12 0.43
C THR A 15 11.69 -3.68 0.32
N SER A 16 12.29 -3.57 -0.86
CA SER A 16 13.69 -3.96 -1.09
C SER A 16 14.68 -3.17 -0.21
N GLU A 17 14.28 -1.98 0.25
CA GLU A 17 15.04 -1.08 1.14
C GLU A 17 14.77 -1.31 2.64
N GLY A 18 13.93 -2.31 2.97
CA GLY A 18 13.62 -2.67 4.35
C GLY A 18 12.49 -1.85 5.00
N ARG A 19 11.82 -0.96 4.26
CA ARG A 19 10.61 -0.28 4.78
C ARG A 19 9.45 -1.26 4.88
N THR A 20 8.73 -1.22 5.99
CA THR A 20 7.52 -2.02 6.17
C THR A 20 6.29 -1.31 5.60
N TYR A 21 5.42 -2.07 4.98
CA TYR A 21 4.08 -1.65 4.60
C TYR A 21 3.07 -2.74 4.92
N THR A 22 1.80 -2.38 4.95
CA THR A 22 0.71 -3.33 5.21
C THR A 22 -0.12 -3.56 3.96
N LEU A 23 -0.49 -4.81 3.74
CA LEU A 23 -1.46 -5.23 2.73
C LEU A 23 -2.73 -5.64 3.47
N THR A 24 -3.83 -4.96 3.18
CA THR A 24 -5.15 -5.30 3.72
C THR A 24 -5.97 -5.95 2.62
N ASP A 25 -6.34 -7.22 2.82
CA ASP A 25 -7.25 -7.93 1.93
C ASP A 25 -8.69 -7.56 2.30
N THR A 26 -9.43 -7.08 1.31
CA THR A 26 -10.83 -6.67 1.48
C THR A 26 -11.78 -7.70 0.88
N VAL A 27 -13.08 -7.44 1.00
CA VAL A 27 -14.11 -8.30 0.41
C VAL A 27 -14.02 -8.26 -1.11
N GLY A 28 -14.02 -9.44 -1.77
CA GLY A 28 -14.01 -9.53 -3.22
C GLY A 28 -15.31 -8.97 -3.83
N PHE A 29 -15.15 -8.09 -4.80
CA PHE A 29 -16.28 -7.56 -5.57
C PHE A 29 -16.86 -8.66 -6.45
N VAL A 30 -18.16 -8.93 -6.32
CA VAL A 30 -18.92 -9.84 -7.17
C VAL A 30 -19.77 -9.05 -8.16
N ARG A 31 -20.04 -9.65 -9.32
CA ARG A 31 -20.99 -9.08 -10.30
C ARG A 31 -22.33 -8.78 -9.61
N ASN A 32 -22.87 -7.59 -9.88
CA ASN A 32 -24.14 -7.11 -9.32
C ASN A 32 -24.18 -7.17 -7.79
N LEU A 33 -23.21 -6.45 -7.12
CA LEU A 33 -23.32 -6.23 -5.68
C LEU A 33 -24.68 -5.55 -5.40
N PRO A 34 -25.62 -6.17 -4.69
CA PRO A 34 -26.83 -5.49 -4.28
C PRO A 34 -26.49 -4.27 -3.43
N HIS A 35 -27.23 -3.18 -3.56
CA HIS A 35 -27.01 -1.97 -2.75
C HIS A 35 -27.00 -2.25 -1.24
N GLU A 36 -27.79 -3.21 -0.78
CA GLU A 36 -27.80 -3.69 0.61
C GLU A 36 -26.44 -4.26 1.06
N LEU A 37 -25.70 -4.92 0.14
CA LEU A 37 -24.35 -5.42 0.43
C LEU A 37 -23.29 -4.32 0.37
N ILE A 38 -23.46 -3.31 -0.47
CA ILE A 38 -22.57 -2.13 -0.49
C ILE A 38 -22.66 -1.40 0.85
N GLU A 39 -23.88 -1.23 1.40
CA GLU A 39 -24.07 -0.65 2.73
C GLU A 39 -23.46 -1.51 3.85
N ALA A 40 -23.62 -2.84 3.78
CA ALA A 40 -23.01 -3.76 4.75
C ALA A 40 -21.47 -3.73 4.74
N PHE A 41 -20.86 -3.48 3.58
CA PHE A 41 -19.40 -3.40 3.42
C PHE A 41 -18.86 -1.97 3.47
N ARG A 42 -19.71 -0.97 3.70
CA ARG A 42 -19.32 0.43 3.67
C ARG A 42 -18.12 0.72 4.57
N SER A 43 -18.12 0.22 5.82
CA SER A 43 -17.01 0.42 6.75
C SER A 43 -15.69 -0.18 6.24
N THR A 44 -15.73 -1.36 5.62
CA THR A 44 -14.56 -2.00 5.02
C THR A 44 -14.08 -1.24 3.78
N LEU A 45 -15.01 -0.67 3.01
CA LEU A 45 -14.69 0.11 1.82
C LEU A 45 -14.21 1.54 2.17
N GLU A 46 -14.62 2.09 3.31
CA GLU A 46 -14.10 3.36 3.84
C GLU A 46 -12.61 3.27 4.19
N GLU A 47 -12.07 2.08 4.53
CA GLU A 47 -10.64 1.85 4.70
C GLU A 47 -9.84 2.10 3.41
N VAL A 48 -10.46 1.93 2.24
CA VAL A 48 -9.82 2.21 0.94
C VAL A 48 -9.45 3.69 0.82
N ALA A 49 -10.30 4.59 1.32
CA ALA A 49 -10.03 6.02 1.28
C ALA A 49 -8.86 6.45 2.19
N GLY A 50 -8.50 5.62 3.17
CA GLY A 50 -7.34 5.83 4.06
C GLY A 50 -6.07 5.12 3.60
N ALA A 51 -6.11 4.39 2.49
CA ALA A 51 -4.95 3.68 1.97
C ALA A 51 -4.02 4.61 1.17
N ASP A 52 -2.73 4.28 1.12
CA ASP A 52 -1.75 4.98 0.28
C ASP A 52 -1.79 4.50 -1.17
N LEU A 53 -2.27 3.28 -1.42
CA LEU A 53 -2.34 2.64 -2.72
C LEU A 53 -3.43 1.58 -2.75
N VAL A 54 -4.24 1.56 -3.80
CA VAL A 54 -5.21 0.51 -4.08
C VAL A 54 -4.62 -0.47 -5.09
N LEU A 55 -4.52 -1.75 -4.71
CA LEU A 55 -4.23 -2.84 -5.64
C LEU A 55 -5.54 -3.41 -6.16
N HIS A 56 -5.91 -3.04 -7.39
CA HIS A 56 -7.11 -3.56 -8.04
C HIS A 56 -6.78 -4.85 -8.81
N VAL A 57 -7.03 -5.99 -8.17
CA VAL A 57 -6.72 -7.30 -8.75
C VAL A 57 -7.85 -7.76 -9.66
N VAL A 58 -7.51 -8.00 -10.93
CA VAL A 58 -8.43 -8.36 -12.01
C VAL A 58 -8.11 -9.77 -12.52
N ASP A 59 -9.11 -10.61 -12.70
CA ASP A 59 -8.97 -11.91 -13.34
C ASP A 59 -8.79 -11.73 -14.86
N ALA A 60 -7.56 -11.88 -15.36
CA ALA A 60 -7.24 -11.71 -16.78
C ALA A 60 -7.85 -12.79 -17.67
N ALA A 61 -8.24 -13.94 -17.13
CA ALA A 61 -8.90 -15.02 -17.84
C ALA A 61 -10.45 -14.89 -17.85
N HIS A 62 -10.99 -13.87 -17.21
CA HIS A 62 -12.42 -13.60 -17.22
C HIS A 62 -12.89 -13.21 -18.65
N PRO A 63 -14.12 -13.61 -19.07
CA PRO A 63 -14.65 -13.25 -20.39
C PRO A 63 -14.76 -11.73 -20.65
N ASP A 64 -14.94 -10.93 -19.59
CA ASP A 64 -15.09 -9.48 -19.68
C ASP A 64 -14.42 -8.76 -18.47
N PRO A 65 -13.08 -8.65 -18.48
CA PRO A 65 -12.34 -8.05 -17.37
C PRO A 65 -12.54 -6.53 -17.30
N LEU A 66 -12.69 -5.85 -18.45
CA LEU A 66 -12.83 -4.39 -18.49
C LEU A 66 -14.13 -3.93 -17.84
N SER A 67 -15.24 -4.63 -18.07
CA SER A 67 -16.51 -4.34 -17.40
C SER A 67 -16.42 -4.57 -15.87
N GLN A 68 -15.62 -5.53 -15.43
CA GLN A 68 -15.38 -5.73 -14.00
C GLN A 68 -14.64 -4.53 -13.38
N VAL A 69 -13.59 -4.06 -14.03
CA VAL A 69 -12.86 -2.84 -13.60
C VAL A 69 -13.80 -1.65 -13.51
N ALA A 70 -14.63 -1.44 -14.54
CA ALA A 70 -15.59 -0.34 -14.55
C ALA A 70 -16.60 -0.44 -13.41
N ALA A 71 -17.12 -1.63 -13.11
CA ALA A 71 -18.07 -1.86 -12.03
C ALA A 71 -17.45 -1.56 -10.65
N VAL A 72 -16.22 -2.00 -10.39
CA VAL A 72 -15.50 -1.70 -9.14
C VAL A 72 -15.28 -0.20 -8.98
N ARG A 73 -14.82 0.48 -10.04
CA ARG A 73 -14.63 1.95 -10.01
C ARG A 73 -15.92 2.71 -9.77
N THR A 74 -17.06 2.20 -10.27
CA THR A 74 -18.38 2.77 -9.97
C THR A 74 -18.68 2.69 -8.47
N VAL A 75 -18.45 1.54 -7.84
CA VAL A 75 -18.64 1.39 -6.39
C VAL A 75 -17.68 2.28 -5.60
N LEU A 76 -16.41 2.34 -5.98
CA LEU A 76 -15.43 3.22 -5.32
C LEU A 76 -15.80 4.69 -5.45
N SER A 77 -16.48 5.11 -6.54
CA SER A 77 -16.93 6.49 -6.72
C SER A 77 -18.04 6.91 -5.74
N GLU A 78 -18.71 5.96 -5.11
CA GLU A 78 -19.71 6.22 -4.06
C GLU A 78 -19.07 6.47 -2.67
N ILE A 79 -17.75 6.22 -2.54
CA ILE A 79 -17.01 6.38 -1.30
C ILE A 79 -16.20 7.68 -1.36
N PRO A 80 -16.47 8.65 -0.48
CA PRO A 80 -15.72 9.92 -0.47
C PRO A 80 -14.21 9.67 -0.29
N GLY A 81 -13.39 10.21 -1.20
CA GLY A 81 -11.93 10.12 -1.17
C GLY A 81 -11.33 8.83 -1.76
N ALA A 82 -12.12 7.78 -2.04
CA ALA A 82 -11.57 6.52 -2.54
C ALA A 82 -10.98 6.63 -3.96
N LEU A 83 -11.51 7.51 -4.82
CA LEU A 83 -10.96 7.76 -6.15
C LEU A 83 -9.72 8.67 -6.15
N ASP A 84 -9.42 9.34 -5.04
CA ASP A 84 -8.22 10.16 -4.88
C ASP A 84 -6.99 9.31 -4.56
N VAL A 85 -7.21 8.07 -4.10
CA VAL A 85 -6.14 7.11 -3.81
C VAL A 85 -5.57 6.55 -5.13
N PRO A 86 -4.23 6.53 -5.31
CA PRO A 86 -3.61 5.93 -6.48
C PRO A 86 -4.04 4.46 -6.66
N GLU A 87 -4.40 4.08 -7.88
CA GLU A 87 -4.82 2.72 -8.24
C GLU A 87 -3.75 2.02 -9.09
N LEU A 88 -3.34 0.82 -8.70
CA LEU A 88 -2.54 -0.08 -9.52
C LEU A 88 -3.38 -1.29 -9.94
N ILE A 89 -3.63 -1.40 -11.25
CA ILE A 89 -4.31 -2.58 -11.81
C ILE A 89 -3.34 -3.75 -11.88
N VAL A 90 -3.76 -4.89 -11.33
CA VAL A 90 -3.01 -6.15 -11.33
C VAL A 90 -3.80 -7.19 -12.10
N LEU A 91 -3.35 -7.53 -13.31
CA LEU A 91 -3.93 -8.57 -14.16
C LEU A 91 -3.45 -9.94 -13.68
N ASN A 92 -4.21 -10.59 -12.82
CA ASN A 92 -3.86 -11.91 -12.28
C ASN A 92 -4.39 -13.05 -13.16
N LYS A 93 -3.87 -14.25 -12.95
CA LYS A 93 -4.17 -15.49 -13.68
C LYS A 93 -3.71 -15.44 -15.15
N THR A 94 -2.59 -14.79 -15.43
CA THR A 94 -2.01 -14.72 -16.77
C THR A 94 -1.68 -16.08 -17.35
N ASP A 95 -1.46 -17.07 -16.51
CA ASP A 95 -1.25 -18.47 -16.87
C ASP A 95 -2.49 -19.17 -17.49
N LEU A 96 -3.68 -18.54 -17.37
CA LEU A 96 -4.93 -19.03 -17.95
C LEU A 96 -5.45 -18.15 -19.09
N ALA A 97 -4.90 -16.95 -19.29
CA ALA A 97 -5.29 -16.01 -20.33
C ALA A 97 -4.44 -16.23 -21.59
N ASP A 98 -5.04 -16.10 -22.78
CA ASP A 98 -4.29 -16.13 -24.02
C ASP A 98 -3.54 -14.82 -24.29
N ALA A 99 -2.51 -14.89 -25.16
CA ALA A 99 -1.64 -13.75 -25.45
C ALA A 99 -2.38 -12.56 -26.10
N VAL A 100 -3.43 -12.82 -26.88
CA VAL A 100 -4.22 -11.76 -27.55
C VAL A 100 -5.05 -11.00 -26.53
N THR A 101 -5.70 -11.72 -25.62
CA THR A 101 -6.45 -11.15 -24.50
C THR A 101 -5.54 -10.29 -23.61
N LEU A 102 -4.36 -10.80 -23.25
CA LEU A 102 -3.41 -10.05 -22.42
C LEU A 102 -2.91 -8.78 -23.12
N ALA A 103 -2.64 -8.83 -24.43
CA ALA A 103 -2.24 -7.65 -25.19
C ALA A 103 -3.36 -6.60 -25.26
N ALA A 104 -4.60 -7.03 -25.45
CA ALA A 104 -5.76 -6.14 -25.43
C ALA A 104 -5.98 -5.49 -24.06
N LEU A 105 -5.84 -6.25 -22.97
CA LEU A 105 -5.96 -5.74 -21.60
C LEU A 105 -4.87 -4.72 -21.28
N ARG A 106 -3.62 -4.97 -21.64
CA ARG A 106 -2.52 -4.00 -21.46
C ARG A 106 -2.75 -2.71 -22.23
N THR A 107 -3.38 -2.79 -23.39
CA THR A 107 -3.75 -1.60 -24.20
C THR A 107 -4.91 -0.84 -23.56
N GLY A 108 -5.91 -1.54 -23.04
CA GLY A 108 -7.09 -0.94 -22.41
C GLY A 108 -6.85 -0.43 -20.99
N LEU A 109 -5.82 -0.95 -20.30
CA LEU A 109 -5.45 -0.63 -18.92
C LEU A 109 -3.95 -0.26 -18.85
N PRO A 110 -3.56 0.93 -19.33
CA PRO A 110 -2.17 1.36 -19.32
C PRO A 110 -1.58 1.37 -17.90
N GLY A 111 -0.37 0.83 -17.75
CA GLY A 111 0.31 0.73 -16.48
C GLY A 111 -0.08 -0.48 -15.61
N ALA A 112 -1.01 -1.33 -16.09
CA ALA A 112 -1.35 -2.57 -15.42
C ALA A 112 -0.17 -3.55 -15.41
N VAL A 113 0.02 -4.23 -14.27
CA VAL A 113 1.04 -5.28 -14.09
C VAL A 113 0.39 -6.65 -14.28
N ALA A 114 0.99 -7.48 -15.11
CA ALA A 114 0.49 -8.82 -15.41
C ALA A 114 1.19 -9.86 -14.55
N VAL A 115 0.43 -10.65 -13.80
CA VAL A 115 0.96 -11.64 -12.84
C VAL A 115 0.22 -12.97 -12.92
N SER A 116 0.86 -14.01 -12.44
CA SER A 116 0.19 -15.24 -12.05
C SER A 116 0.56 -15.56 -10.59
N ALA A 117 -0.35 -15.36 -9.67
CA ALA A 117 -0.15 -15.73 -8.28
C ALA A 117 0.09 -17.25 -8.09
N ARG A 118 -0.35 -18.05 -9.05
CA ARG A 118 -0.16 -19.50 -9.05
C ARG A 118 1.27 -19.91 -9.41
N THR A 119 1.86 -19.28 -10.42
CA THR A 119 3.20 -19.63 -10.93
C THR A 119 4.30 -18.76 -10.35
N GLY A 120 3.97 -17.59 -9.79
CA GLY A 120 4.91 -16.58 -9.33
C GLY A 120 5.37 -15.63 -10.44
N GLU A 121 4.94 -15.83 -11.69
CA GLU A 121 5.30 -14.95 -12.81
C GLU A 121 4.79 -13.52 -12.58
N GLY A 122 5.65 -12.52 -12.83
CA GLY A 122 5.34 -11.10 -12.69
C GLY A 122 5.27 -10.56 -11.25
N ILE A 123 5.44 -11.40 -10.23
CA ILE A 123 5.33 -10.98 -8.81
C ILE A 123 6.44 -9.99 -8.43
N GLU A 124 7.67 -10.19 -8.90
CA GLU A 124 8.77 -9.25 -8.61
C GLU A 124 8.55 -7.88 -9.29
N GLU A 125 8.01 -7.86 -10.51
CA GLU A 125 7.60 -6.62 -11.18
C GLU A 125 6.49 -5.91 -10.39
N LEU A 126 5.50 -6.65 -9.89
CA LEU A 126 4.44 -6.11 -9.04
C LEU A 126 5.00 -5.49 -7.76
N ARG A 127 5.93 -6.17 -7.08
CA ARG A 127 6.57 -5.65 -5.86
C ARG A 127 7.32 -4.35 -6.14
N ALA A 128 8.14 -4.33 -7.18
CA ALA A 128 8.87 -3.12 -7.58
C ALA A 128 7.91 -1.96 -7.91
N ARG A 129 6.76 -2.26 -8.54
CA ARG A 129 5.77 -1.25 -8.87
C ARG A 129 5.04 -0.71 -7.64
N ILE A 130 4.72 -1.57 -6.68
CA ILE A 130 4.18 -1.16 -5.38
C ILE A 130 5.16 -0.22 -4.68
N GLU A 131 6.44 -0.60 -4.55
CA GLU A 131 7.47 0.21 -3.92
C GLU A 131 7.59 1.60 -4.55
N GLN A 132 7.54 1.69 -5.88
CA GLN A 132 7.59 2.97 -6.60
C GLN A 132 6.37 3.86 -6.36
N MET A 133 5.20 3.28 -6.10
CA MET A 133 3.93 4.00 -5.91
C MET A 133 3.64 4.33 -4.45
N LEU A 134 4.26 3.63 -3.50
CA LEU A 134 4.12 3.94 -2.08
C LEU A 134 4.74 5.31 -1.77
N PRO A 135 4.16 6.07 -0.84
CA PRO A 135 4.75 7.35 -0.40
C PRO A 135 6.19 7.16 0.07
N HIS A 136 7.08 8.00 -0.45
CA HIS A 136 8.46 8.05 0.03
C HIS A 136 8.57 9.03 1.20
N PRO A 137 9.39 8.72 2.21
CA PRO A 137 9.72 9.67 3.26
C PRO A 137 10.37 10.93 2.66
N GLN A 138 9.83 12.11 2.98
CA GLN A 138 10.25 13.37 2.32
C GLN A 138 10.99 14.34 3.24
N VAL A 139 10.89 14.13 4.56
CA VAL A 139 11.50 15.03 5.54
C VAL A 139 12.82 14.45 6.02
N SER A 140 13.91 15.14 5.72
CA SER A 140 15.24 14.79 6.28
C SER A 140 15.31 15.24 7.72
N ILE A 141 15.71 14.34 8.60
CA ILE A 141 16.00 14.62 10.01
C ILE A 141 17.48 14.35 10.29
N ASP A 142 18.06 15.19 11.15
CA ASP A 142 19.42 15.04 11.70
C ASP A 142 19.33 15.45 13.17
N VAL A 143 19.03 14.47 14.03
CA VAL A 143 18.64 14.75 15.42
C VAL A 143 19.15 13.68 16.38
N VAL A 144 19.32 14.08 17.65
CA VAL A 144 19.56 13.14 18.75
C VAL A 144 18.24 12.82 19.43
N VAL A 145 17.78 11.59 19.32
CA VAL A 145 16.58 11.07 19.98
C VAL A 145 16.97 10.58 21.37
N PRO A 146 16.36 11.11 22.46
CA PRO A 146 16.67 10.66 23.81
C PRO A 146 16.43 9.16 23.99
N TYR A 147 17.24 8.48 24.80
CA TYR A 147 17.07 7.04 25.08
C TYR A 147 15.69 6.69 25.67
N SER A 148 15.03 7.64 26.34
CA SER A 148 13.66 7.49 26.84
C SER A 148 12.62 7.37 25.73
N ARG A 149 12.95 7.75 24.49
CA ARG A 149 12.11 7.71 23.31
C ARG A 149 12.62 6.74 22.24
N GLY A 150 13.13 5.58 22.69
CA GLY A 150 13.54 4.50 21.79
C GLY A 150 12.40 3.97 20.89
N ASP A 151 11.13 4.23 21.26
CA ASP A 151 9.96 4.01 20.43
C ASP A 151 10.07 4.73 19.07
N LEU A 152 10.51 6.00 19.09
CA LEU A 152 10.68 6.80 17.87
C LEU A 152 11.81 6.26 16.98
N VAL A 153 12.93 5.84 17.58
CA VAL A 153 14.03 5.22 16.81
C VAL A 153 13.54 3.93 16.14
N SER A 154 12.75 3.11 16.82
CA SER A 154 12.16 1.90 16.24
C SER A 154 11.20 2.23 15.08
N ARG A 155 10.44 3.32 15.19
CA ARG A 155 9.57 3.79 14.11
C ARG A 155 10.36 4.31 12.91
N VAL A 156 11.48 5.01 13.13
CA VAL A 156 12.37 5.40 12.03
C VAL A 156 12.87 4.18 11.26
N HIS A 157 13.25 3.11 11.97
CA HIS A 157 13.63 1.84 11.31
C HIS A 157 12.49 1.18 10.54
N ALA A 158 11.24 1.34 10.99
CA ALA A 158 10.08 0.71 10.36
C ALA A 158 9.47 1.53 9.21
N GLU A 159 9.51 2.86 9.31
CA GLU A 159 8.73 3.78 8.45
C GLU A 159 9.63 4.72 7.63
N GLY A 160 10.93 4.82 7.95
CA GLY A 160 11.88 5.76 7.36
C GLY A 160 12.95 5.11 6.49
N GLU A 161 13.73 5.97 5.84
CA GLU A 161 14.97 5.63 5.14
C GLU A 161 16.15 6.17 5.96
N ILE A 162 16.97 5.27 6.49
CA ILE A 162 18.07 5.62 7.41
C ILE A 162 19.36 5.78 6.64
N ASP A 163 20.00 6.93 6.82
CA ASP A 163 21.36 7.18 6.32
C ASP A 163 22.41 6.77 7.36
N THR A 164 22.27 7.23 8.62
CA THR A 164 23.17 6.85 9.73
C THR A 164 22.44 6.77 11.07
N VAL A 165 22.93 5.88 11.94
CA VAL A 165 22.50 5.78 13.34
C VAL A 165 23.73 5.60 14.21
N ASP A 166 23.96 6.54 15.14
CA ASP A 166 25.06 6.51 16.08
C ASP A 166 24.56 6.67 17.52
N TYR A 167 25.20 5.99 18.46
CA TYR A 167 24.89 6.12 19.87
C TYR A 167 25.80 7.17 20.52
N VAL A 168 25.18 8.22 21.06
CA VAL A 168 25.87 9.31 21.74
C VAL A 168 25.48 9.35 23.23
N GLU A 169 26.18 10.14 24.04
CA GLU A 169 25.98 10.17 25.48
C GLU A 169 24.52 10.50 25.89
N THR A 170 23.84 11.36 25.11
CA THR A 170 22.49 11.87 25.41
C THR A 170 21.36 11.12 24.74
N GLY A 171 21.65 10.20 23.80
CA GLY A 171 20.62 9.49 23.06
C GLY A 171 21.17 8.75 21.83
N THR A 172 20.28 8.52 20.87
CA THR A 172 20.61 7.96 19.57
C THR A 172 20.58 9.07 18.53
N HIS A 173 21.72 9.37 17.93
CA HIS A 173 21.81 10.29 16.78
C HIS A 173 21.33 9.58 15.54
N VAL A 174 20.34 10.16 14.86
CA VAL A 174 19.68 9.57 13.70
C VAL A 174 19.70 10.57 12.56
N VAL A 175 20.29 10.18 11.44
CA VAL A 175 20.17 10.86 10.16
C VAL A 175 19.34 10.00 9.26
N ALA A 176 18.16 10.47 8.88
CA ALA A 176 17.17 9.68 8.14
C ALA A 176 16.21 10.57 7.36
N ARG A 177 15.50 9.95 6.42
CA ARG A 177 14.30 10.54 5.81
C ARG A 177 13.06 9.85 6.36
N VAL A 178 12.11 10.62 6.84
CA VAL A 178 10.87 10.11 7.46
C VAL A 178 9.64 10.85 6.96
N GLY A 179 8.46 10.30 7.20
CA GLY A 179 7.21 11.00 6.93
C GLY A 179 7.06 12.24 7.83
N ALA A 180 6.35 13.26 7.34
CA ALA A 180 6.20 14.56 8.04
C ALA A 180 5.65 14.43 9.47
N ALA A 181 4.70 13.52 9.71
CA ALA A 181 4.15 13.29 11.04
C ALA A 181 5.20 12.75 12.02
N LEU A 182 6.00 11.75 11.59
CA LEU A 182 7.07 11.19 12.42
C LEU A 182 8.19 12.21 12.63
N ALA A 183 8.54 13.02 11.62
CA ALA A 183 9.51 14.10 11.76
C ALA A 183 9.10 15.08 12.87
N ALA A 184 7.86 15.54 12.87
CA ALA A 184 7.34 16.48 13.87
C ALA A 184 7.38 15.89 15.30
N GLU A 185 7.06 14.59 15.47
CA GLU A 185 7.15 13.92 16.76
C GLU A 185 8.60 13.81 17.24
N ILE A 186 9.54 13.50 16.34
CA ILE A 186 10.97 13.37 16.66
C ILE A 186 11.55 14.73 17.03
N GLU A 187 11.26 15.78 16.25
CA GLU A 187 11.72 17.14 16.55
C GLU A 187 11.17 17.63 17.89
N GLY A 188 9.89 17.33 18.19
CA GLY A 188 9.28 17.63 19.48
C GLY A 188 9.96 16.92 20.65
N ALA A 189 10.40 15.69 20.46
CA ALA A 189 11.12 14.93 21.48
C ALA A 189 12.59 15.41 21.66
N ALA A 190 13.24 15.77 20.55
CA ALA A 190 14.61 16.29 20.54
C ALA A 190 14.71 17.71 21.16
N ALA A 191 13.70 18.56 20.94
CA ALA A 191 13.63 19.90 21.51
C ALA A 191 13.56 19.92 23.06
N GLY A 192 13.19 18.80 23.67
CA GLY A 192 13.21 18.63 25.15
C GLY A 192 14.60 18.33 25.73
N VAL A 193 15.62 18.12 24.90
CA VAL A 193 17.01 17.90 25.32
C VAL A 193 17.77 19.22 25.19
N THR A 194 17.62 20.09 26.17
CA THR A 194 18.53 21.26 26.30
C THR A 194 19.91 20.74 26.66
N VAL A 195 20.87 20.90 25.78
CA VAL A 195 22.29 20.66 26.09
C VAL A 195 22.71 21.78 27.04
N ASP A 196 22.93 21.45 28.33
CA ASP A 196 23.65 22.29 29.28
C ASP A 196 25.16 22.19 29.05
#